data_e60cfe5d928cca5aaaf6bafd6d1f8a3f
#
_entry.id   e60cfe5d928cca5aaaf6bafd6d1f8a3f
#
_cell.length_a   1.000
_cell.length_b   1.000
_cell.length_c   1.000
_cell.angle_alpha   90.00
_cell.angle_beta   90.00
_cell.angle_gamma   90.00
#
_symmetry.space_group_name_H-M   'P 1'
#
loop_
_entity.id
_entity.type
_entity.pdbx_description
1 polymer ?
#
loop_
_entity_poly.entity_id
_entity_poly.type
_entity_poly.pdbx_seq_one_letter_code
_entity_poly.pdbx_strand_id
1 'polypeptide(L)'
;MRLIVLSLLLSVVSTAPLKAAEPAPSAQAAATPLVIGETFTIESKALGETRRINVYRPQPWGLDPKAPLPVLYMPDGGIAEDFLHVAGLVQVLSGNGSMRPFLLVGIENTERRRDMTGPSSDPQDQKIAPRIGGSAAYRSFLRDELMPQVRQRYPTTEERALIGESLAGLFVVETLLQEPALFNSYIALDPSLWWNQGAMLAGSARQLPAVTRARPHVFLASSGQPELAASTARLAEILRQASPSPLVKYLPLQEETHATIYHPAALQALRTLFPAPPSASP
;
A
#
# COMPACT_ATOMS: atom_id res chain seq x y z
N MET A 1 -65.79 24.27 91.37
CA MET A 1 -64.77 23.26 90.95
C MET A 1 -64.99 22.96 89.47
N ARG A 2 -64.18 23.55 88.55
CA ARG A 2 -64.27 23.35 87.11
C ARG A 2 -63.14 22.43 86.73
N LEU A 3 -63.51 21.26 86.15
CA LEU A 3 -62.58 20.34 85.55
C LEU A 3 -62.18 20.85 84.15
N ILE A 4 -60.90 20.98 83.89
CA ILE A 4 -60.34 21.27 82.61
C ILE A 4 -59.91 19.92 82.03
N VAL A 5 -60.53 19.51 80.86
CA VAL A 5 -60.17 18.32 80.08
C VAL A 5 -59.16 18.79 79.01
N LEU A 6 -57.91 18.29 79.13
CA LEU A 6 -56.83 18.58 78.22
C LEU A 6 -56.86 17.51 77.14
N SER A 7 -57.28 17.87 75.90
CA SER A 7 -57.27 16.97 74.73
C SER A 7 -55.91 16.94 74.07
N LEU A 8 -55.23 15.82 74.09
CA LEU A 8 -53.94 15.59 73.47
C LEU A 8 -54.19 15.22 71.96
N LEU A 9 -53.83 16.12 71.06
CA LEU A 9 -53.83 15.83 69.60
C LEU A 9 -52.53 15.13 69.25
N LEU A 10 -52.62 13.87 68.82
CA LEU A 10 -51.51 13.08 68.30
C LEU A 10 -51.42 13.34 66.79
N SER A 11 -50.37 14.11 66.42
CA SER A 11 -50.05 14.32 64.95
C SER A 11 -49.29 13.15 64.45
N VAL A 12 -49.90 12.36 63.53
CA VAL A 12 -49.24 11.26 62.78
C VAL A 12 -48.45 11.89 61.63
N VAL A 13 -47.14 11.91 61.74
CA VAL A 13 -46.25 12.29 60.65
C VAL A 13 -46.10 11.09 59.74
N SER A 14 -46.73 11.12 58.57
CA SER A 14 -46.57 10.12 57.51
C SER A 14 -45.24 10.34 56.78
N THR A 15 -44.24 9.52 57.04
CA THR A 15 -42.99 9.48 56.27
C THR A 15 -43.19 8.67 55.02
N ALA A 16 -43.42 9.35 53.88
CA ALA A 16 -43.38 8.68 52.57
C ALA A 16 -41.92 8.29 52.26
N PRO A 17 -41.63 7.11 51.77
CA PRO A 17 -40.27 6.72 51.39
C PRO A 17 -39.80 7.58 50.21
N LEU A 18 -38.69 8.26 50.36
CA LEU A 18 -37.98 8.90 49.23
C LEU A 18 -37.53 7.77 48.28
N LYS A 19 -38.18 7.67 47.13
CA LYS A 19 -37.71 6.81 46.05
C LYS A 19 -36.41 7.38 45.55
N ALA A 20 -35.29 6.68 45.79
CA ALA A 20 -34.00 7.04 45.21
C ALA A 20 -34.15 7.18 43.71
N ALA A 21 -33.80 8.36 43.16
CA ALA A 21 -33.77 8.55 41.71
C ALA A 21 -32.73 7.58 41.11
N GLU A 22 -33.19 6.74 40.20
CA GLU A 22 -32.25 5.94 39.39
C GLU A 22 -31.26 6.87 38.69
N PRO A 23 -29.93 6.56 38.72
CA PRO A 23 -28.97 7.37 38.01
C PRO A 23 -29.35 7.38 36.53
N ALA A 24 -29.46 8.57 35.95
CA ALA A 24 -29.70 8.73 34.53
C ALA A 24 -28.63 7.95 33.76
N PRO A 25 -29.02 7.19 32.67
CA PRO A 25 -28.07 6.44 31.88
C PRO A 25 -26.96 7.40 31.42
N SER A 26 -25.71 7.08 31.76
CA SER A 26 -24.56 7.86 31.29
C SER A 26 -24.61 7.91 29.76
N ALA A 27 -24.69 9.11 29.21
CA ALA A 27 -24.65 9.29 27.76
C ALA A 27 -23.35 8.67 27.25
N GLN A 28 -23.49 7.55 26.55
CA GLN A 28 -22.36 6.84 25.98
C GLN A 28 -21.72 7.79 24.95
N ALA A 29 -20.43 8.11 25.12
CA ALA A 29 -19.73 9.00 24.22
C ALA A 29 -19.84 8.45 22.80
N ALA A 30 -20.25 9.30 21.87
CA ALA A 30 -20.37 8.93 20.46
C ALA A 30 -18.99 8.49 19.91
N ALA A 31 -18.94 7.38 19.20
CA ALA A 31 -17.73 6.94 18.53
C ALA A 31 -17.32 7.96 17.46
N THR A 32 -16.03 8.24 17.34
CA THR A 32 -15.45 9.11 16.31
C THR A 32 -14.71 8.29 15.28
N PRO A 33 -14.67 8.73 13.99
CA PRO A 33 -13.90 8.05 12.96
C PRO A 33 -12.42 7.96 13.30
N LEU A 34 -11.79 6.80 13.01
CA LEU A 34 -10.35 6.66 13.00
C LEU A 34 -9.81 7.10 11.64
N VAL A 35 -9.08 8.22 11.60
CA VAL A 35 -8.50 8.78 10.37
C VAL A 35 -7.07 8.26 10.21
N ILE A 36 -6.80 7.57 9.08
CA ILE A 36 -5.49 6.99 8.78
C ILE A 36 -4.69 7.88 7.83
N GLY A 37 -5.35 8.54 6.88
CA GLY A 37 -4.73 9.35 5.84
C GLY A 37 -5.75 10.18 5.09
N GLU A 38 -5.43 10.50 3.85
CA GLU A 38 -6.25 11.33 2.98
C GLU A 38 -6.66 10.57 1.71
N THR A 39 -7.77 10.96 1.11
CA THR A 39 -8.18 10.46 -0.20
C THR A 39 -8.53 11.64 -1.11
N PHE A 40 -8.18 11.53 -2.40
CA PHE A 40 -8.61 12.47 -3.43
C PHE A 40 -8.89 11.73 -4.75
N THR A 41 -9.50 12.42 -5.71
CA THR A 41 -9.79 11.85 -7.02
C THR A 41 -9.07 12.61 -8.13
N ILE A 42 -8.79 11.90 -9.21
CA ILE A 42 -8.23 12.44 -10.46
C ILE A 42 -9.16 12.01 -11.60
N GLU A 43 -9.65 12.98 -12.36
CA GLU A 43 -10.27 12.72 -13.66
C GLU A 43 -9.15 12.43 -14.67
N SER A 44 -8.91 11.13 -14.90
CA SER A 44 -7.82 10.71 -15.76
C SER A 44 -8.19 10.80 -17.24
N LYS A 45 -7.41 11.54 -17.99
CA LYS A 45 -7.51 11.60 -19.45
C LYS A 45 -6.93 10.35 -20.10
N ALA A 46 -5.84 9.84 -19.55
CA ALA A 46 -5.17 8.65 -20.05
C ALA A 46 -6.04 7.40 -19.95
N LEU A 47 -6.88 7.31 -18.90
CA LEU A 47 -7.74 6.17 -18.63
C LEU A 47 -9.21 6.41 -19.01
N GLY A 48 -9.62 7.68 -19.20
CA GLY A 48 -11.00 8.07 -19.49
C GLY A 48 -11.97 7.81 -18.32
N GLU A 49 -11.47 7.86 -17.09
CA GLU A 49 -12.26 7.58 -15.89
C GLU A 49 -11.73 8.31 -14.66
N THR A 50 -12.54 8.40 -13.60
CA THR A 50 -12.12 8.93 -12.31
C THR A 50 -11.34 7.88 -11.54
N ARG A 51 -10.15 8.24 -11.02
CA ARG A 51 -9.33 7.38 -10.15
C ARG A 51 -9.32 7.93 -8.73
N ARG A 52 -9.51 7.04 -7.75
CA ARG A 52 -9.36 7.35 -6.33
C ARG A 52 -7.94 7.05 -5.87
N ILE A 53 -7.37 8.01 -5.15
CA ILE A 53 -6.00 7.95 -4.64
C ILE A 53 -6.04 8.07 -3.12
N ASN A 54 -5.45 7.12 -2.44
CA ASN A 54 -5.32 7.10 -0.99
C ASN A 54 -3.88 7.43 -0.61
N VAL A 55 -3.69 8.30 0.37
CA VAL A 55 -2.36 8.76 0.78
C VAL A 55 -2.19 8.60 2.28
N TYR A 56 -1.10 7.94 2.67
CA TYR A 56 -0.67 7.85 4.06
C TYR A 56 0.72 8.50 4.21
N ARG A 57 0.80 9.49 5.12
CA ARG A 57 2.06 10.11 5.51
C ARG A 57 2.44 9.63 6.90
N PRO A 58 3.54 8.86 7.08
CA PRO A 58 3.99 8.44 8.40
C PRO A 58 4.49 9.65 9.21
N GLN A 59 4.32 9.57 10.54
CA GLN A 59 4.72 10.59 11.49
C GLN A 59 5.64 9.98 12.57
N PRO A 60 6.84 9.47 12.21
CA PRO A 60 7.75 8.96 13.20
C PRO A 60 8.25 10.09 14.11
N TRP A 61 8.65 9.75 15.33
CA TRP A 61 9.17 10.70 16.29
C TRP A 61 10.31 11.54 15.70
N GLY A 62 10.24 12.86 15.88
CA GLY A 62 11.27 13.80 15.40
C GLY A 62 11.20 14.16 13.91
N LEU A 63 10.29 13.59 13.13
CA LEU A 63 10.09 14.01 11.75
C LEU A 63 9.34 15.33 11.69
N ASP A 64 9.90 16.32 10.99
CA ASP A 64 9.17 17.54 10.64
C ASP A 64 7.93 17.16 9.77
N PRO A 65 6.71 17.55 10.15
CA PRO A 65 5.52 17.29 9.36
C PRO A 65 5.58 17.82 7.92
N LYS A 66 6.43 18.83 7.67
CA LYS A 66 6.62 19.44 6.34
C LYS A 66 7.87 18.92 5.61
N ALA A 67 8.63 18.01 6.21
CA ALA A 67 9.81 17.44 5.55
C ALA A 67 9.40 16.77 4.22
N PRO A 68 10.12 16.99 3.12
CA PRO A 68 9.86 16.29 1.87
C PRO A 68 10.20 14.80 2.02
N LEU A 69 9.29 13.92 1.61
CA LEU A 69 9.47 12.46 1.68
C LEU A 69 9.59 11.86 0.28
N PRO A 70 10.37 10.78 0.11
CA PRO A 70 10.28 9.93 -1.06
C PRO A 70 8.88 9.28 -1.13
N VAL A 71 8.46 8.87 -2.32
CA VAL A 71 7.11 8.36 -2.56
C VAL A 71 7.12 6.89 -2.93
N LEU A 72 6.32 6.10 -2.22
CA LEU A 72 6.02 4.71 -2.53
C LEU A 72 4.64 4.64 -3.20
N TYR A 73 4.61 4.33 -4.49
CA TYR A 73 3.38 4.12 -5.25
C TYR A 73 2.99 2.65 -5.20
N MET A 74 1.69 2.38 -5.02
CA MET A 74 1.17 1.02 -5.02
C MET A 74 -0.16 0.93 -5.79
N PRO A 75 -0.26 0.13 -6.84
CA PRO A 75 -1.53 -0.43 -7.31
C PRO A 75 -2.18 -1.27 -6.21
N ASP A 76 -3.44 -1.66 -6.39
CA ASP A 76 -4.21 -2.34 -5.32
C ASP A 76 -4.28 -1.50 -4.03
N GLY A 77 -4.37 -0.17 -4.20
CA GLY A 77 -4.27 0.82 -3.14
C GLY A 77 -5.60 1.29 -2.56
N GLY A 78 -6.69 0.55 -2.74
CA GLY A 78 -7.98 0.82 -2.13
C GLY A 78 -8.01 0.44 -0.65
N ILE A 79 -8.94 1.05 0.12
CA ILE A 79 -9.12 0.72 1.55
C ILE A 79 -9.56 -0.75 1.75
N ALA A 80 -10.30 -1.30 0.80
CA ALA A 80 -10.71 -2.71 0.80
C ALA A 80 -9.70 -3.64 0.09
N GLU A 81 -8.58 -3.08 -0.35
CA GLU A 81 -7.47 -3.78 -0.98
C GLU A 81 -6.26 -3.78 -0.01
N ASP A 82 -5.05 -3.60 -0.52
CA ASP A 82 -3.82 -3.73 0.28
C ASP A 82 -3.33 -2.44 0.95
N PHE A 83 -4.05 -1.32 0.80
CA PHE A 83 -3.60 -0.02 1.32
C PHE A 83 -3.33 -0.03 2.82
N LEU A 84 -4.28 -0.56 3.63
CA LEU A 84 -4.15 -0.58 5.09
C LEU A 84 -2.97 -1.44 5.55
N HIS A 85 -2.77 -2.56 4.89
CA HIS A 85 -1.69 -3.48 5.14
C HIS A 85 -0.32 -2.82 4.91
N VAL A 86 -0.11 -2.18 3.75
CA VAL A 86 1.17 -1.52 3.42
C VAL A 86 1.36 -0.24 4.25
N ALA A 87 0.28 0.53 4.53
CA ALA A 87 0.35 1.69 5.41
C ALA A 87 0.80 1.29 6.83
N GLY A 88 0.31 0.15 7.35
CA GLY A 88 0.76 -0.41 8.62
C GLY A 88 2.24 -0.78 8.62
N LEU A 89 2.74 -1.39 7.55
CA LEU A 89 4.18 -1.66 7.38
C LEU A 89 4.99 -0.37 7.37
N VAL A 90 4.60 0.63 6.57
CA VAL A 90 5.28 1.93 6.52
C VAL A 90 5.27 2.61 7.90
N GLN A 91 4.14 2.55 8.63
CA GLN A 91 4.02 3.10 9.98
C GLN A 91 5.02 2.45 10.94
N VAL A 92 4.97 1.13 11.05
CA VAL A 92 5.80 0.38 12.01
C VAL A 92 7.28 0.52 11.70
N LEU A 93 7.67 0.36 10.43
CA LEU A 93 9.07 0.39 10.02
C LEU A 93 9.70 1.78 10.13
N SER A 94 8.97 2.84 9.81
CA SER A 94 9.46 4.21 10.01
C SER A 94 9.48 4.59 11.49
N GLY A 95 8.49 4.12 12.27
CA GLY A 95 8.39 4.40 13.70
C GLY A 95 9.49 3.73 14.54
N ASN A 96 9.94 2.53 14.16
CA ASN A 96 10.99 1.79 14.87
C ASN A 96 12.41 1.98 14.28
N GLY A 97 12.56 2.84 13.26
CA GLY A 97 13.84 3.12 12.62
C GLY A 97 14.39 1.99 11.73
N SER A 98 13.58 1.01 11.35
CA SER A 98 14.00 -0.05 10.42
C SER A 98 13.98 0.40 8.97
N MET A 99 13.23 1.47 8.68
CA MET A 99 13.09 2.07 7.36
C MET A 99 13.01 3.60 7.49
N ARG A 100 13.59 4.33 6.55
CA ARG A 100 13.34 5.77 6.44
C ARG A 100 11.90 6.03 5.96
N PRO A 101 11.26 7.14 6.38
CA PRO A 101 9.86 7.39 6.05
C PRO A 101 9.64 7.63 4.56
N PHE A 102 8.56 7.07 4.02
CA PHE A 102 8.04 7.29 2.67
C PHE A 102 6.58 7.76 2.75
N LEU A 103 6.21 8.67 1.85
CA LEU A 103 4.80 8.95 1.57
C LEU A 103 4.24 7.76 0.78
N LEU A 104 3.23 7.07 1.30
CA LEU A 104 2.55 6.00 0.58
C LEU A 104 1.42 6.59 -0.25
N VAL A 105 1.38 6.23 -1.54
CA VAL A 105 0.34 6.63 -2.50
C VAL A 105 -0.28 5.38 -3.10
N GLY A 106 -1.47 5.04 -2.64
CA GLY A 106 -2.25 3.91 -3.12
C GLY A 106 -3.23 4.32 -4.22
N ILE A 107 -3.28 3.54 -5.28
CA ILE A 107 -4.19 3.72 -6.41
C ILE A 107 -5.27 2.64 -6.32
N GLU A 108 -6.51 3.05 -5.99
CA GLU A 108 -7.65 2.14 -5.93
C GLU A 108 -8.00 1.60 -7.32
N ASN A 109 -8.32 0.32 -7.40
CA ASN A 109 -8.68 -0.32 -8.66
C ASN A 109 -10.08 0.10 -9.13
N THR A 110 -10.19 0.24 -10.43
CA THR A 110 -11.46 0.22 -11.17
C THR A 110 -11.54 -1.06 -11.97
N GLU A 111 -10.62 -1.26 -12.89
CA GLU A 111 -10.49 -2.46 -13.70
C GLU A 111 -9.08 -3.05 -13.59
N ARG A 112 -8.82 -3.70 -12.47
CA ARG A 112 -7.51 -4.23 -12.09
C ARG A 112 -6.80 -4.98 -13.21
N ARG A 113 -7.51 -5.92 -13.86
CA ARG A 113 -6.91 -6.77 -14.89
C ARG A 113 -6.59 -6.01 -16.16
N ARG A 114 -7.44 -5.05 -16.56
CA ARG A 114 -7.14 -4.14 -17.68
C ARG A 114 -5.86 -3.35 -17.40
N ASP A 115 -5.78 -2.73 -16.21
CA ASP A 115 -4.75 -1.75 -15.89
C ASP A 115 -3.37 -2.38 -15.63
N MET A 116 -3.35 -3.61 -15.12
CA MET A 116 -2.11 -4.27 -14.71
C MET A 116 -1.55 -5.26 -15.73
N THR A 117 -2.21 -5.41 -16.87
CA THR A 117 -1.76 -6.35 -17.91
C THR A 117 -1.48 -5.67 -19.23
N GLY A 118 -0.42 -6.09 -19.89
CA GLY A 118 -0.16 -5.80 -21.28
C GLY A 118 -1.07 -6.60 -22.22
N PRO A 119 -1.05 -6.31 -23.53
CA PRO A 119 -1.78 -7.09 -24.51
C PRO A 119 -1.41 -8.57 -24.42
N SER A 120 -2.41 -9.44 -24.61
CA SER A 120 -2.20 -10.89 -24.71
C SER A 120 -2.95 -11.47 -25.90
N SER A 121 -2.29 -12.39 -26.60
CA SER A 121 -2.91 -13.23 -27.63
C SER A 121 -3.36 -14.59 -27.10
N ASP A 122 -3.09 -14.90 -25.82
CA ASP A 122 -3.49 -16.15 -25.21
C ASP A 122 -5.01 -16.17 -24.96
N PRO A 123 -5.76 -17.13 -25.51
CA PRO A 123 -7.18 -17.27 -25.26
C PRO A 123 -7.53 -17.51 -23.77
N GLN A 124 -6.60 -18.05 -22.97
CA GLN A 124 -6.83 -18.26 -21.54
C GLN A 124 -6.83 -16.91 -20.78
N ASP A 125 -5.91 -16.02 -21.12
CA ASP A 125 -5.87 -14.67 -20.52
C ASP A 125 -7.16 -13.91 -20.82
N GLN A 126 -7.69 -14.03 -22.04
CA GLN A 126 -8.95 -13.39 -22.43
C GLN A 126 -10.18 -13.96 -21.70
N LYS A 127 -10.13 -15.23 -21.28
CA LYS A 127 -11.19 -15.82 -20.44
C LYS A 127 -11.12 -15.31 -18.99
N ILE A 128 -9.90 -15.14 -18.47
CA ILE A 128 -9.68 -14.64 -17.10
C ILE A 128 -10.09 -13.17 -17.01
N ALA A 129 -9.81 -12.38 -18.06
CA ALA A 129 -10.04 -10.96 -18.08
C ALA A 129 -10.59 -10.50 -19.45
N PRO A 130 -11.89 -10.20 -19.56
CA PRO A 130 -12.49 -9.74 -20.81
C PRO A 130 -11.96 -8.39 -21.29
N ARG A 131 -11.36 -7.60 -20.38
CA ARG A 131 -10.69 -6.33 -20.69
C ARG A 131 -9.24 -6.41 -20.22
N ILE A 132 -8.30 -6.37 -21.14
CA ILE A 132 -6.86 -6.54 -20.95
C ILE A 132 -6.08 -5.49 -21.75
N GLY A 133 -4.78 -5.38 -21.54
CA GLY A 133 -3.88 -4.62 -22.41
C GLY A 133 -3.81 -3.13 -22.10
N GLY A 134 -4.29 -2.69 -20.93
CA GLY A 134 -4.32 -1.29 -20.54
C GLY A 134 -3.08 -0.80 -19.77
N SER A 135 -2.10 -1.64 -19.50
CA SER A 135 -0.93 -1.31 -18.67
C SER A 135 -0.13 -0.10 -19.17
N ALA A 136 -0.04 0.09 -20.48
CA ALA A 136 0.63 1.27 -21.05
C ALA A 136 -0.12 2.57 -20.73
N ALA A 137 -1.45 2.58 -20.82
CA ALA A 137 -2.26 3.75 -20.45
C ALA A 137 -2.20 3.99 -18.94
N TYR A 138 -2.22 2.92 -18.14
CA TYR A 138 -2.08 3.02 -16.68
C TYR A 138 -0.71 3.57 -16.27
N ARG A 139 0.37 3.18 -16.93
CA ARG A 139 1.72 3.74 -16.72
C ARG A 139 1.78 5.23 -17.12
N SER A 140 1.15 5.60 -18.25
CA SER A 140 1.03 7.01 -18.64
C SER A 140 0.25 7.84 -17.61
N PHE A 141 -0.85 7.30 -17.06
CA PHE A 141 -1.58 7.92 -15.96
C PHE A 141 -0.69 8.16 -14.74
N LEU A 142 0.09 7.16 -14.31
CA LEU A 142 1.03 7.33 -13.18
C LEU A 142 2.03 8.46 -13.46
N ARG A 143 2.67 8.43 -14.64
CA ARG A 143 3.74 9.36 -15.02
C ARG A 143 3.24 10.79 -15.22
N ASP A 144 2.17 10.94 -16.00
CA ASP A 144 1.78 12.23 -16.57
C ASP A 144 0.68 12.95 -15.75
N GLU A 145 -0.08 12.20 -14.94
CA GLU A 145 -1.21 12.76 -14.19
C GLU A 145 -1.02 12.60 -12.67
N LEU A 146 -0.81 11.39 -12.16
CA LEU A 146 -0.73 11.13 -10.73
C LEU A 146 0.52 11.76 -10.09
N MET A 147 1.71 11.45 -10.60
CA MET A 147 2.96 11.94 -10.01
C MET A 147 3.04 13.49 -9.95
N PRO A 148 2.65 14.24 -10.98
CA PRO A 148 2.56 15.70 -10.89
C PRO A 148 1.59 16.19 -9.80
N GLN A 149 0.41 15.55 -9.67
CA GLN A 149 -0.57 15.93 -8.66
C GLN A 149 -0.10 15.62 -7.24
N VAL A 150 0.59 14.50 -7.03
CA VAL A 150 1.20 14.16 -5.72
C VAL A 150 2.24 15.22 -5.33
N ARG A 151 3.13 15.59 -6.24
CA ARG A 151 4.13 16.65 -6.00
C ARG A 151 3.53 18.02 -5.70
N GLN A 152 2.39 18.34 -6.32
CA GLN A 152 1.71 19.59 -6.05
C GLN A 152 1.06 19.62 -4.66
N ARG A 153 0.56 18.48 -4.18
CA ARG A 153 -0.21 18.37 -2.93
C ARG A 153 0.66 18.16 -1.70
N TYR A 154 1.78 17.44 -1.86
CA TYR A 154 2.61 16.98 -0.76
C TYR A 154 4.08 17.37 -0.96
N PRO A 155 4.79 17.73 0.11
CA PRO A 155 6.24 17.90 0.03
C PRO A 155 6.90 16.53 -0.22
N THR A 156 7.49 16.37 -1.43
CA THR A 156 8.12 15.12 -1.85
C THR A 156 9.53 15.38 -2.37
N THR A 157 10.39 14.36 -2.27
CA THR A 157 11.67 14.32 -2.95
C THR A 157 11.49 13.77 -4.38
N GLU A 158 12.57 13.72 -5.16
CA GLU A 158 12.57 13.10 -6.49
C GLU A 158 12.61 11.57 -6.44
N GLU A 159 12.85 10.98 -5.27
CA GLU A 159 12.92 9.53 -5.14
C GLU A 159 11.53 8.89 -5.14
N ARG A 160 11.37 7.87 -5.99
CA ARG A 160 10.09 7.17 -6.23
C ARG A 160 10.31 5.68 -6.26
N ALA A 161 9.40 4.95 -5.63
CA ALA A 161 9.36 3.49 -5.66
C ALA A 161 7.99 3.00 -6.11
N LEU A 162 7.96 1.82 -6.74
CA LEU A 162 6.73 1.13 -7.13
C LEU A 162 6.74 -0.26 -6.51
N ILE A 163 5.64 -0.63 -5.82
CA ILE A 163 5.45 -1.94 -5.21
C ILE A 163 4.16 -2.58 -5.71
N GLY A 164 4.17 -3.89 -5.93
CA GLY A 164 2.98 -4.65 -6.28
C GLY A 164 3.18 -6.14 -6.16
N GLU A 165 2.07 -6.85 -5.94
CA GLU A 165 2.00 -8.30 -5.85
C GLU A 165 1.14 -8.86 -6.98
N SER A 166 1.39 -10.10 -7.41
CA SER A 166 0.57 -10.78 -8.41
C SER A 166 0.53 -10.04 -9.77
N LEU A 167 -0.65 -9.65 -10.26
CA LEU A 167 -0.80 -8.82 -11.47
C LEU A 167 -0.21 -7.41 -11.27
N ALA A 168 -0.29 -6.83 -10.07
CA ALA A 168 0.41 -5.59 -9.77
C ALA A 168 1.94 -5.79 -9.81
N GLY A 169 2.44 -6.95 -9.38
CA GLY A 169 3.83 -7.36 -9.54
C GLY A 169 4.23 -7.51 -11.01
N LEU A 170 3.34 -8.05 -11.86
CA LEU A 170 3.52 -8.09 -13.32
C LEU A 170 3.66 -6.68 -13.90
N PHE A 171 2.78 -5.74 -13.50
CA PHE A 171 2.84 -4.34 -13.90
C PHE A 171 4.15 -3.65 -13.45
N VAL A 172 4.63 -3.96 -12.23
CA VAL A 172 5.93 -3.49 -11.74
C VAL A 172 7.05 -3.94 -12.66
N VAL A 173 7.09 -5.24 -13.04
CA VAL A 173 8.11 -5.80 -13.94
C VAL A 173 7.98 -5.21 -15.35
N GLU A 174 6.77 -5.07 -15.87
CA GLU A 174 6.55 -4.44 -17.17
C GLU A 174 7.06 -3.00 -17.19
N THR A 175 6.77 -2.23 -16.13
CA THR A 175 7.23 -0.84 -16.02
C THR A 175 8.75 -0.78 -15.90
N LEU A 176 9.38 -1.65 -15.13
CA LEU A 176 10.84 -1.79 -15.07
C LEU A 176 11.47 -2.02 -16.45
N LEU A 177 10.86 -2.87 -17.27
CA LEU A 177 11.40 -3.22 -18.59
C LEU A 177 11.13 -2.13 -19.63
N GLN A 178 9.96 -1.48 -19.61
CA GLN A 178 9.55 -0.50 -20.61
C GLN A 178 10.03 0.92 -20.31
N GLU A 179 9.97 1.34 -19.06
CA GLU A 179 10.34 2.69 -18.61
C GLU A 179 11.19 2.63 -17.32
N PRO A 180 12.39 2.04 -17.36
CA PRO A 180 13.18 1.76 -16.15
C PRO A 180 13.61 3.01 -15.37
N ALA A 181 13.60 4.20 -16.00
CA ALA A 181 13.92 5.47 -15.33
C ALA A 181 12.70 6.10 -14.63
N LEU A 182 11.49 5.51 -14.76
CA LEU A 182 10.29 6.08 -14.15
C LEU A 182 10.33 6.01 -12.61
N PHE A 183 10.95 4.97 -12.07
CA PHE A 183 11.14 4.80 -10.62
C PHE A 183 12.59 4.49 -10.28
N ASN A 184 13.01 4.86 -9.08
CA ASN A 184 14.35 4.53 -8.56
C ASN A 184 14.38 3.10 -8.00
N SER A 185 13.22 2.60 -7.54
CA SER A 185 13.10 1.26 -6.95
C SER A 185 11.83 0.56 -7.42
N TYR A 186 11.96 -0.73 -7.73
CA TYR A 186 10.90 -1.61 -8.17
C TYR A 186 10.81 -2.82 -7.24
N ILE A 187 9.63 -3.07 -6.68
CA ILE A 187 9.36 -4.16 -5.75
C ILE A 187 8.25 -5.02 -6.34
N ALA A 188 8.61 -6.17 -6.92
CA ALA A 188 7.65 -7.11 -7.50
C ALA A 188 7.60 -8.38 -6.65
N LEU A 189 6.44 -8.64 -6.07
CA LEU A 189 6.20 -9.75 -5.15
C LEU A 189 5.31 -10.77 -5.86
N ASP A 190 5.82 -11.97 -5.98
CA ASP A 190 5.15 -13.11 -6.65
C ASP A 190 4.50 -12.74 -7.99
N PRO A 191 5.24 -12.04 -8.88
CA PRO A 191 4.68 -11.44 -10.09
C PRO A 191 4.09 -12.49 -11.03
N SER A 192 2.93 -12.21 -11.62
CA SER A 192 2.22 -13.09 -12.57
C SER A 192 2.91 -13.17 -13.93
N LEU A 193 4.19 -13.59 -13.95
CA LEU A 193 5.03 -13.65 -15.17
C LEU A 193 4.57 -14.69 -16.19
N TRP A 194 3.59 -15.53 -15.84
CA TRP A 194 2.93 -16.47 -16.74
C TRP A 194 2.04 -15.79 -17.80
N TRP A 195 1.64 -14.53 -17.57
CA TRP A 195 0.79 -13.76 -18.49
C TRP A 195 1.32 -13.80 -19.92
N ASN A 196 0.41 -13.96 -20.88
CA ASN A 196 0.72 -14.11 -22.30
C ASN A 196 1.82 -15.18 -22.55
N GLN A 197 1.64 -16.36 -21.94
CA GLN A 197 2.56 -17.50 -22.04
C GLN A 197 4.02 -17.13 -21.68
N GLY A 198 4.22 -16.21 -20.73
CA GLY A 198 5.56 -15.78 -20.32
C GLY A 198 6.29 -14.90 -21.33
N ALA A 199 5.58 -14.29 -22.28
CA ALA A 199 6.16 -13.48 -23.35
C ALA A 199 7.02 -12.31 -22.83
N MET A 200 6.68 -11.74 -21.67
CA MET A 200 7.46 -10.68 -21.03
C MET A 200 8.86 -11.18 -20.66
N LEU A 201 8.94 -12.32 -20.02
CA LEU A 201 10.21 -12.93 -19.63
C LEU A 201 11.05 -13.32 -20.84
N ALA A 202 10.42 -13.94 -21.85
CA ALA A 202 11.07 -14.32 -23.10
C ALA A 202 11.63 -13.11 -23.88
N GLY A 203 10.91 -11.97 -23.82
CA GLY A 203 11.30 -10.72 -24.49
C GLY A 203 12.26 -9.83 -23.72
N SER A 204 12.49 -10.08 -22.43
CA SER A 204 13.18 -9.16 -21.51
C SER A 204 14.61 -8.78 -21.93
N ALA A 205 15.33 -9.66 -22.60
CA ALA A 205 16.71 -9.41 -23.04
C ALA A 205 16.87 -8.13 -23.89
N ARG A 206 15.84 -7.75 -24.64
CA ARG A 206 15.86 -6.54 -25.50
C ARG A 206 15.82 -5.25 -24.70
N GLN A 207 15.22 -5.26 -23.50
CA GLN A 207 15.06 -4.08 -22.64
C GLN A 207 16.24 -3.90 -21.68
N LEU A 208 17.09 -4.92 -21.48
CA LEU A 208 18.21 -4.88 -20.52
C LEU A 208 19.15 -3.68 -20.69
N PRO A 209 19.51 -3.21 -21.90
CA PRO A 209 20.37 -2.05 -22.05
C PRO A 209 19.78 -0.77 -21.44
N ALA A 210 18.45 -0.59 -21.50
CA ALA A 210 17.77 0.54 -20.88
C ALA A 210 17.73 0.40 -19.35
N VAL A 211 17.46 -0.80 -18.83
CA VAL A 211 17.49 -1.11 -17.38
C VAL A 211 18.89 -0.86 -16.80
N THR A 212 19.93 -1.34 -17.49
CA THR A 212 21.34 -1.15 -17.08
C THR A 212 21.71 0.33 -17.04
N ARG A 213 21.25 1.13 -17.98
CA ARG A 213 21.49 2.58 -18.01
C ARG A 213 20.79 3.31 -16.89
N ALA A 214 19.53 2.96 -16.59
CA ALA A 214 18.74 3.60 -15.55
C ALA A 214 19.21 3.19 -14.13
N ARG A 215 19.76 1.98 -13.98
CA ARG A 215 20.29 1.44 -12.72
C ARG A 215 19.33 1.48 -11.54
N PRO A 216 18.07 1.06 -11.70
CA PRO A 216 17.13 1.04 -10.58
C PRO A 216 17.50 -0.03 -9.55
N HIS A 217 17.05 0.15 -8.32
CA HIS A 217 17.03 -0.93 -7.33
C HIS A 217 15.85 -1.86 -7.62
N VAL A 218 16.07 -3.16 -7.61
CA VAL A 218 15.04 -4.15 -7.89
C VAL A 218 14.99 -5.17 -6.75
N PHE A 219 13.81 -5.34 -6.18
CA PHE A 219 13.52 -6.41 -5.23
C PHE A 219 12.46 -7.33 -5.80
N LEU A 220 12.78 -8.60 -5.89
CA LEU A 220 11.90 -9.65 -6.34
C LEU A 220 11.69 -10.63 -5.19
N ALA A 221 10.47 -11.09 -4.98
CA ALA A 221 10.18 -12.22 -4.10
C ALA A 221 9.26 -13.22 -4.80
N SER A 222 9.37 -14.49 -4.42
CA SER A 222 8.47 -15.54 -4.87
C SER A 222 8.01 -16.42 -3.73
N SER A 223 6.76 -16.88 -3.81
CA SER A 223 6.21 -17.90 -2.94
C SER A 223 6.81 -19.29 -3.24
N GLY A 224 6.34 -20.30 -2.51
CA GLY A 224 6.66 -21.71 -2.78
C GLY A 224 5.92 -22.31 -3.98
N GLN A 225 5.11 -21.55 -4.70
CA GLN A 225 4.43 -22.05 -5.91
C GLN A 225 5.44 -22.22 -7.06
N PRO A 226 5.61 -23.46 -7.59
CA PRO A 226 6.73 -23.79 -8.47
C PRO A 226 6.85 -22.91 -9.71
N GLU A 227 5.74 -22.59 -10.37
CA GLU A 227 5.74 -21.79 -11.60
C GLU A 227 6.12 -20.33 -11.35
N LEU A 228 5.58 -19.74 -10.28
CA LEU A 228 5.91 -18.37 -9.88
C LEU A 228 7.34 -18.28 -9.38
N ALA A 229 7.79 -19.24 -8.58
CA ALA A 229 9.15 -19.32 -8.11
C ALA A 229 10.16 -19.43 -9.26
N ALA A 230 9.92 -20.35 -10.20
CA ALA A 230 10.81 -20.56 -11.36
C ALA A 230 10.90 -19.33 -12.27
N SER A 231 9.77 -18.71 -12.60
CA SER A 231 9.73 -17.54 -13.48
C SER A 231 10.37 -16.30 -12.81
N THR A 232 10.12 -16.09 -11.52
CA THR A 232 10.71 -14.98 -10.76
C THR A 232 12.22 -15.16 -10.57
N ALA A 233 12.67 -16.36 -10.24
CA ALA A 233 14.10 -16.70 -10.17
C ALA A 233 14.80 -16.45 -11.51
N ARG A 234 14.17 -16.86 -12.62
CA ARG A 234 14.69 -16.64 -13.96
C ARG A 234 14.80 -15.15 -14.31
N LEU A 235 13.81 -14.35 -13.96
CA LEU A 235 13.88 -12.89 -14.12
C LEU A 235 15.03 -12.29 -13.31
N ALA A 236 15.20 -12.70 -12.06
CA ALA A 236 16.28 -12.23 -11.20
C ALA A 236 17.67 -12.56 -11.81
N GLU A 237 17.84 -13.75 -12.39
CA GLU A 237 19.06 -14.14 -13.07
C GLU A 237 19.34 -13.28 -14.31
N ILE A 238 18.33 -13.07 -15.17
CA ILE A 238 18.46 -12.22 -16.37
C ILE A 238 18.87 -10.80 -15.97
N LEU A 239 18.22 -10.21 -14.98
CA LEU A 239 18.52 -8.85 -14.54
C LEU A 239 19.94 -8.74 -13.92
N ARG A 240 20.40 -9.76 -13.19
CA ARG A 240 21.76 -9.79 -12.61
C ARG A 240 22.83 -9.90 -13.69
N GLN A 241 22.57 -10.65 -14.76
CA GLN A 241 23.50 -10.73 -15.89
C GLN A 241 23.65 -9.42 -16.64
N ALA A 242 22.57 -8.63 -16.72
CA ALA A 242 22.59 -7.33 -17.38
C ALA A 242 23.24 -6.23 -16.53
N SER A 243 23.18 -6.35 -15.22
CA SER A 243 23.75 -5.39 -14.28
C SER A 243 24.49 -6.15 -13.19
N PRO A 244 25.80 -6.31 -13.27
CA PRO A 244 26.60 -6.97 -12.23
C PRO A 244 26.59 -6.23 -10.88
N SER A 245 25.86 -5.13 -10.78
CA SER A 245 25.69 -4.33 -9.57
C SER A 245 24.73 -5.02 -8.58
N PRO A 246 24.94 -4.83 -7.26
CA PRO A 246 24.06 -5.39 -6.22
C PRO A 246 22.65 -4.81 -6.17
N LEU A 247 22.17 -4.21 -7.26
CA LEU A 247 20.85 -3.56 -7.34
C LEU A 247 19.69 -4.55 -7.40
N VAL A 248 19.95 -5.83 -7.73
CA VAL A 248 18.92 -6.87 -7.84
C VAL A 248 18.98 -7.78 -6.61
N LYS A 249 17.95 -7.74 -5.79
CA LYS A 249 17.71 -8.65 -4.68
C LYS A 249 16.59 -9.61 -5.05
N TYR A 250 16.78 -10.90 -4.77
CA TYR A 250 15.75 -11.91 -4.93
C TYR A 250 15.64 -12.70 -3.62
N LEU A 251 14.40 -12.82 -3.13
CA LEU A 251 14.03 -13.49 -1.89
C LEU A 251 12.99 -14.59 -2.19
N PRO A 252 13.38 -15.86 -2.24
CA PRO A 252 12.44 -16.97 -2.25
C PRO A 252 11.87 -17.18 -0.84
N LEU A 253 10.55 -17.24 -0.70
CA LEU A 253 9.81 -17.53 0.52
C LEU A 253 9.05 -18.84 0.34
N GLN A 254 9.76 -19.96 0.48
CA GLN A 254 9.24 -21.30 0.17
C GLN A 254 8.05 -21.71 1.05
N GLU A 255 7.97 -21.17 2.27
CA GLU A 255 6.88 -21.46 3.23
C GLU A 255 5.61 -20.66 2.94
N GLU A 256 5.70 -19.63 2.06
CA GLU A 256 4.57 -18.79 1.73
C GLU A 256 3.81 -19.32 0.50
N THR A 257 2.53 -19.06 0.47
CA THR A 257 1.67 -19.23 -0.71
C THR A 257 1.51 -17.91 -1.44
N HIS A 258 0.92 -17.93 -2.63
CA HIS A 258 0.55 -16.70 -3.35
C HIS A 258 -0.35 -15.76 -2.52
N ALA A 259 -1.22 -16.32 -1.69
CA ALA A 259 -2.13 -15.55 -0.85
C ALA A 259 -1.49 -14.98 0.43
N THR A 260 -0.34 -15.49 0.86
CA THR A 260 0.27 -15.10 2.15
C THR A 260 1.58 -14.35 2.00
N ILE A 261 2.20 -14.37 0.83
CA ILE A 261 3.55 -13.83 0.60
C ILE A 261 3.63 -12.30 0.73
N TYR A 262 2.56 -11.56 0.44
CA TYR A 262 2.67 -10.11 0.33
C TYR A 262 3.26 -9.48 1.59
N HIS A 263 2.72 -9.79 2.77
CA HIS A 263 3.17 -9.16 4.02
C HIS A 263 4.65 -9.43 4.34
N PRO A 264 5.12 -10.68 4.45
CA PRO A 264 6.52 -10.96 4.77
C PRO A 264 7.49 -10.47 3.69
N ALA A 265 7.10 -10.54 2.41
CA ALA A 265 7.95 -10.07 1.31
C ALA A 265 8.06 -8.53 1.30
N ALA A 266 6.94 -7.80 1.48
CA ALA A 266 6.95 -6.35 1.56
C ALA A 266 7.75 -5.85 2.76
N LEU A 267 7.60 -6.47 3.95
CA LEU A 267 8.40 -6.18 5.13
C LEU A 267 9.90 -6.25 4.81
N GLN A 268 10.35 -7.34 4.18
CA GLN A 268 11.76 -7.53 3.83
C GLN A 268 12.22 -6.56 2.73
N ALA A 269 11.40 -6.30 1.72
CA ALA A 269 11.72 -5.38 0.64
C ALA A 269 11.95 -3.96 1.17
N LEU A 270 11.02 -3.45 1.98
CA LEU A 270 11.07 -2.10 2.52
C LEU A 270 12.29 -1.88 3.42
N ARG A 271 12.61 -2.85 4.29
CA ARG A 271 13.82 -2.80 5.14
C ARG A 271 15.11 -2.90 4.34
N THR A 272 15.12 -3.69 3.28
CA THR A 272 16.32 -3.93 2.46
C THR A 272 16.64 -2.74 1.56
N LEU A 273 15.62 -2.17 0.91
CA LEU A 273 15.83 -1.09 -0.06
C LEU A 273 15.89 0.30 0.59
N PHE A 274 15.23 0.49 1.71
CA PHE A 274 15.05 1.80 2.32
C PHE A 274 15.51 1.86 3.79
N PRO A 275 16.71 1.34 4.13
CA PRO A 275 17.17 1.36 5.51
C PRO A 275 17.18 2.80 6.05
N ALA A 276 16.87 2.95 7.32
CA ALA A 276 17.08 4.22 7.99
C ALA A 276 18.59 4.57 8.00
N PRO A 277 18.95 5.86 7.93
CA PRO A 277 20.34 6.25 8.12
C PRO A 277 20.83 5.75 9.49
N PRO A 278 22.11 5.39 9.61
CA PRO A 278 22.66 5.03 10.91
C PRO A 278 22.33 6.16 11.92
N SER A 279 21.78 5.77 13.09
CA SER A 279 21.58 6.73 14.16
C SER A 279 22.93 7.39 14.46
N ALA A 280 22.98 8.72 14.42
CA ALA A 280 24.13 9.41 14.98
C ALA A 280 24.29 8.90 16.42
N SER A 281 25.40 8.23 16.69
CA SER A 281 25.70 7.78 18.05
C SER A 281 25.66 9.00 18.97
N PRO A 282 25.05 8.90 20.15
CA PRO A 282 24.97 9.99 21.10
C PRO A 282 26.36 10.46 21.53
#